data_72df046f41c24a148e795b11921c5210
#
_entry.id   72df046f41c24a148e795b11921c5210
#
_cell.length_a   1.000
_cell.length_b   1.000
_cell.length_c   1.000
_cell.angle_alpha   90.00
_cell.angle_beta   90.00
_cell.angle_gamma   90.00
#
_symmetry.space_group_name_H-M   'P 1'
#
loop_
_entity.id
_entity.type
_entity.pdbx_description
1 polymer ?
#
loop_
_entity_poly.entity_id
_entity_poly.type
_entity_poly.pdbx_seq_one_letter_code
_entity_poly.pdbx_strand_id
1 'polypeptide(L)'
;MKKIFYTLLIFFLSFTYSYSKNLSGFVVEEEKNKFDLQPISKSYKGKTPKISLNNGENIKIIIFSHGTTRPQKRENCKKKYNAIPSSLLSLNENENIFFYYLCSKAKDGNVPGSYIDKRVKEIENVLDQLLENGVSPKNIFLTGVSAGGWSSLMLMPQVDKKFNSAIVFAPACCGPRHEINKYPKWRREIRPKQVKKIKSANIIKALVFAYEDDKFNRSKELMFLKEKSRDTVNLVKYQCGIGHYTYRKDCKIEDTKKIIKRYIEEQS
;
A
#
# COMPACT_ATOMS: atom_id res chain seq x y z
N MET A 1 56.10 27.24 -38.32
CA MET A 1 55.62 25.97 -37.79
C MET A 1 54.62 26.24 -36.67
N LYS A 2 53.30 26.17 -36.96
CA LYS A 2 52.24 26.41 -35.98
C LYS A 2 51.81 25.04 -35.40
N LYS A 3 52.03 24.86 -34.09
CA LYS A 3 51.53 23.69 -33.37
C LYS A 3 50.05 23.91 -33.01
N ILE A 4 49.19 23.13 -33.60
CA ILE A 4 47.77 23.10 -33.31
C ILE A 4 47.59 22.18 -32.09
N PHE A 5 47.19 22.77 -30.96
CA PHE A 5 46.77 22.04 -29.76
C PHE A 5 45.32 21.60 -29.97
N TYR A 6 45.07 20.31 -30.19
CA TYR A 6 43.77 19.72 -30.11
C TYR A 6 43.45 19.46 -28.63
N THR A 7 42.61 20.28 -28.06
CA THR A 7 42.02 20.04 -26.76
C THR A 7 40.86 19.03 -26.93
N LEU A 8 41.13 17.80 -26.58
CA LEU A 8 40.11 16.73 -26.56
C LEU A 8 39.17 16.99 -25.41
N LEU A 9 37.99 17.56 -25.68
CA LEU A 9 36.93 17.77 -24.70
C LEU A 9 36.25 16.40 -24.47
N ILE A 10 36.72 15.66 -23.47
CA ILE A 10 36.07 14.41 -23.07
C ILE A 10 34.79 14.80 -22.33
N PHE A 11 33.68 14.76 -23.04
CA PHE A 11 32.35 14.81 -22.46
C PHE A 11 32.16 13.52 -21.65
N PHE A 12 32.39 13.58 -20.34
CA PHE A 12 31.91 12.60 -19.41
C PHE A 12 30.38 12.73 -19.37
N LEU A 13 29.71 12.01 -20.29
CA LEU A 13 28.33 11.65 -20.12
C LEU A 13 28.27 10.76 -18.86
N SER A 14 28.05 11.39 -17.71
CA SER A 14 27.63 10.71 -16.52
C SER A 14 26.25 10.10 -16.83
N PHE A 15 26.25 8.90 -17.40
CA PHE A 15 25.10 8.03 -17.36
C PHE A 15 24.81 7.77 -15.89
N THR A 16 23.95 8.57 -15.31
CA THR A 16 23.28 8.20 -14.07
C THR A 16 22.44 6.97 -14.46
N TYR A 17 23.04 5.80 -14.29
CA TYR A 17 22.27 4.57 -14.25
C TYR A 17 21.26 4.76 -13.15
N SER A 18 20.03 5.10 -13.53
CA SER A 18 18.88 4.89 -12.67
C SER A 18 18.87 3.40 -12.41
N TYR A 19 19.49 3.01 -11.30
CA TYR A 19 19.33 1.66 -10.81
C TYR A 19 17.85 1.50 -10.53
N SER A 20 17.15 0.79 -11.39
CA SER A 20 15.89 0.15 -11.07
C SER A 20 16.15 -0.66 -9.82
N LYS A 21 15.80 -0.06 -8.68
CA LYS A 21 16.17 -0.58 -7.37
C LYS A 21 15.21 -1.71 -7.08
N ASN A 22 15.63 -2.90 -7.45
CA ASN A 22 14.93 -4.14 -7.15
C ASN A 22 14.88 -4.31 -5.64
N LEU A 23 13.88 -3.67 -5.03
CA LEU A 23 13.38 -4.18 -3.77
C LEU A 23 12.89 -5.59 -4.06
N SER A 24 13.37 -6.54 -3.32
CA SER A 24 12.93 -7.93 -3.47
C SER A 24 11.48 -8.05 -3.01
N GLY A 25 10.65 -7.85 -3.88
CA GLY A 25 9.23 -7.81 -3.78
C GLY A 25 8.74 -7.31 -5.04
N PHE A 26 7.99 -6.84 -5.65
CA PHE A 26 7.64 -6.43 -6.96
C PHE A 26 7.77 -4.92 -7.08
N VAL A 27 8.69 -4.47 -7.87
CA VAL A 27 8.62 -3.14 -8.44
C VAL A 27 7.61 -3.24 -9.57
N VAL A 28 6.57 -2.41 -9.54
CA VAL A 28 5.64 -2.30 -10.64
C VAL A 28 6.33 -1.49 -11.73
N GLU A 29 6.77 -2.14 -12.78
CA GLU A 29 7.20 -1.47 -13.99
C GLU A 29 5.97 -1.03 -14.77
N GLU A 30 5.90 0.25 -15.08
CA GLU A 30 4.75 0.92 -15.68
C GLU A 30 4.42 0.45 -17.10
N GLU A 31 5.44 0.04 -17.86
CA GLU A 31 5.31 -0.17 -19.29
C GLU A 31 4.37 -1.28 -19.75
N LYS A 32 3.94 -2.20 -18.90
CA LYS A 32 3.27 -3.41 -19.42
C LYS A 32 2.08 -3.94 -18.65
N ASN A 33 1.64 -3.38 -17.55
CA ASN A 33 0.70 -4.10 -16.68
C ASN A 33 1.21 -5.53 -16.33
N LYS A 34 2.47 -5.78 -16.47
CA LYS A 34 3.13 -7.05 -16.17
C LYS A 34 3.80 -6.90 -14.82
N PHE A 35 3.19 -7.51 -13.85
CA PHE A 35 3.83 -7.76 -12.57
C PHE A 35 4.88 -8.84 -12.78
N ASP A 36 6.15 -8.52 -12.69
CA ASP A 36 7.16 -9.56 -12.54
C ASP A 36 7.12 -10.06 -11.10
N LEU A 37 6.46 -11.19 -10.94
CA LEU A 37 6.07 -11.73 -9.66
C LEU A 37 7.17 -12.64 -9.12
N GLN A 38 8.21 -12.09 -8.57
CA GLN A 38 9.06 -12.86 -7.68
C GLN A 38 8.47 -12.85 -6.26
N PRO A 39 8.13 -13.98 -5.68
CA PRO A 39 7.62 -13.98 -4.31
C PRO A 39 8.75 -13.65 -3.36
N ILE A 40 8.46 -12.74 -2.45
CA ILE A 40 9.27 -12.43 -1.29
C ILE A 40 9.87 -13.70 -0.66
N SER A 41 9.06 -14.75 -0.48
CA SER A 41 9.48 -15.99 0.13
C SER A 41 10.59 -16.77 -0.61
N LYS A 42 10.88 -16.47 -1.86
CA LYS A 42 12.02 -17.09 -2.58
C LYS A 42 13.26 -16.22 -2.54
N SER A 43 13.13 -14.92 -2.49
CA SER A 43 14.26 -13.98 -2.39
C SER A 43 14.84 -13.93 -0.98
N TYR A 44 14.09 -14.33 0.04
CA TYR A 44 14.50 -14.28 1.45
C TYR A 44 15.12 -15.55 2.01
N LYS A 45 15.62 -16.44 1.21
CA LYS A 45 16.54 -17.47 1.73
C LYS A 45 17.87 -16.81 2.13
N GLY A 46 17.83 -16.01 3.19
CA GLY A 46 19.03 -15.50 3.86
C GLY A 46 19.71 -14.28 3.22
N LYS A 47 19.06 -13.57 2.29
CA LYS A 47 19.59 -12.30 1.75
C LYS A 47 18.58 -11.20 1.94
N THR A 48 18.86 -10.30 2.84
CA THR A 48 18.17 -9.02 2.96
C THR A 48 18.39 -8.22 1.67
N PRO A 49 17.37 -7.65 1.04
CA PRO A 49 17.59 -6.80 -0.12
C PRO A 49 18.41 -5.59 0.32
N LYS A 50 19.58 -5.43 -0.26
CA LYS A 50 20.36 -4.21 -0.08
C LYS A 50 19.68 -3.12 -0.89
N ILE A 51 18.92 -2.27 -0.23
CA ILE A 51 18.47 -1.01 -0.80
C ILE A 51 19.69 -0.10 -0.70
N SER A 52 20.35 0.17 -1.83
CA SER A 52 21.37 1.19 -1.86
C SER A 52 20.68 2.56 -1.78
N LEU A 53 20.63 3.10 -0.58
CA LEU A 53 20.01 4.39 -0.29
C LEU A 53 21.03 5.52 -0.48
N ASN A 54 21.75 5.56 -1.58
CA ASN A 54 22.74 6.61 -1.84
C ASN A 54 22.16 8.04 -1.79
N ASN A 55 20.81 8.19 -1.73
CA ASN A 55 20.08 9.43 -1.48
C ASN A 55 18.89 9.18 -0.55
N GLY A 56 19.09 8.45 0.53
CA GLY A 56 18.04 7.85 1.36
C GLY A 56 17.01 8.79 1.98
N GLU A 57 17.29 10.08 2.08
CA GLU A 57 16.38 11.03 2.70
C GLU A 57 15.17 11.39 1.83
N ASN A 58 15.28 11.25 0.51
CA ASN A 58 14.21 11.63 -0.44
C ASN A 58 13.42 10.47 -1.03
N ILE A 59 13.79 9.24 -0.70
CA ILE A 59 13.12 8.04 -1.25
C ILE A 59 11.90 7.70 -0.42
N LYS A 60 10.74 7.56 -1.07
CA LYS A 60 9.51 7.07 -0.45
C LYS A 60 9.19 5.66 -0.93
N ILE A 61 8.82 4.81 0.00
CA ILE A 61 8.46 3.42 -0.28
C ILE A 61 6.97 3.23 0.01
N ILE A 62 6.26 2.80 -1.00
CA ILE A 62 4.83 2.50 -0.94
C ILE A 62 4.64 0.99 -0.89
N ILE A 63 4.26 0.45 0.26
CA ILE A 63 3.93 -0.97 0.41
C ILE A 63 2.46 -1.15 0.05
N PHE A 64 2.19 -1.80 -1.07
CA PHE A 64 0.83 -2.07 -1.53
C PHE A 64 0.37 -3.49 -1.17
N SER A 65 -0.79 -3.59 -0.52
CA SER A 65 -1.46 -4.83 -0.14
C SER A 65 -2.76 -5.00 -0.92
N HIS A 66 -2.88 -6.10 -1.66
CA HIS A 66 -4.05 -6.38 -2.49
C HIS A 66 -5.31 -6.77 -1.71
N GLY A 67 -6.46 -6.73 -2.35
CA GLY A 67 -7.75 -7.17 -1.80
C GLY A 67 -7.82 -8.67 -1.50
N THR A 68 -8.96 -9.12 -0.96
CA THR A 68 -9.21 -10.56 -0.76
C THR A 68 -9.38 -11.26 -2.11
N THR A 69 -8.73 -12.41 -2.25
CA THR A 69 -8.92 -13.31 -3.40
C THR A 69 -9.32 -14.69 -2.92
N ARG A 70 -10.23 -15.31 -3.65
CA ARG A 70 -10.67 -16.68 -3.36
C ARG A 70 -10.62 -17.52 -4.64
N PRO A 71 -10.03 -18.70 -4.64
CA PRO A 71 -9.20 -19.24 -3.57
C PRO A 71 -7.96 -18.36 -3.33
N GLN A 72 -7.45 -18.35 -2.10
CA GLN A 72 -6.28 -17.57 -1.71
C GLN A 72 -5.01 -18.26 -2.24
N LYS A 73 -4.76 -18.09 -3.52
CA LYS A 73 -3.60 -18.64 -4.23
C LYS A 73 -2.70 -17.50 -4.69
N ARG A 74 -1.40 -17.81 -4.81
CA ARG A 74 -0.42 -16.83 -5.27
C ARG A 74 -0.73 -16.26 -6.66
N GLU A 75 -1.21 -17.08 -7.57
CA GLU A 75 -1.56 -16.68 -8.94
C GLU A 75 -2.62 -15.57 -8.96
N ASN A 76 -3.38 -15.44 -7.87
CA ASN A 76 -4.38 -14.39 -7.73
C ASN A 76 -3.78 -12.99 -7.66
N CYS A 77 -2.52 -12.84 -7.26
CA CYS A 77 -1.82 -11.56 -7.30
C CYS A 77 -1.63 -11.04 -8.73
N LYS A 78 -1.56 -11.94 -9.71
CA LYS A 78 -1.47 -11.61 -11.14
C LYS A 78 -2.81 -11.18 -11.76
N LYS A 79 -3.91 -11.34 -11.07
CA LYS A 79 -5.22 -11.00 -11.60
C LYS A 79 -5.43 -9.49 -11.65
N LYS A 80 -6.00 -9.00 -12.75
CA LYS A 80 -6.29 -7.57 -12.98
C LYS A 80 -7.04 -6.90 -11.81
N TYR A 81 -7.91 -7.63 -11.14
CA TYR A 81 -8.66 -7.09 -10.00
C TYR A 81 -7.82 -6.88 -8.73
N ASN A 82 -6.60 -7.37 -8.69
CA ASN A 82 -5.64 -7.14 -7.62
C ASN A 82 -4.54 -6.15 -8.00
N ALA A 83 -4.63 -5.55 -9.18
CA ALA A 83 -3.70 -4.51 -9.60
C ALA A 83 -3.71 -3.32 -8.61
N ILE A 84 -2.62 -2.60 -8.57
CA ILE A 84 -2.55 -1.31 -7.91
C ILE A 84 -3.55 -0.37 -8.61
N PRO A 85 -4.36 0.42 -7.87
CA PRO A 85 -5.21 1.43 -8.50
C PRO A 85 -4.38 2.38 -9.37
N SER A 86 -4.87 2.69 -10.58
CA SER A 86 -4.15 3.55 -11.53
C SER A 86 -3.86 4.94 -10.95
N SER A 87 -4.77 5.47 -10.14
CA SER A 87 -4.55 6.73 -9.42
C SER A 87 -3.37 6.69 -8.43
N LEU A 88 -3.11 5.54 -7.82
CA LEU A 88 -1.97 5.36 -6.93
C LEU A 88 -0.70 5.08 -7.75
N LEU A 89 -0.81 4.26 -8.80
CA LEU A 89 0.31 3.87 -9.65
C LEU A 89 0.94 5.07 -10.36
N SER A 90 0.17 6.12 -10.66
CA SER A 90 0.69 7.35 -11.27
C SER A 90 1.81 8.02 -10.46
N LEU A 91 1.94 7.72 -9.16
CA LEU A 91 3.05 8.19 -8.35
C LEU A 91 4.41 7.58 -8.76
N ASN A 92 4.41 6.47 -9.51
CA ASN A 92 5.62 5.81 -9.99
C ASN A 92 6.35 6.64 -11.06
N GLU A 93 5.70 7.65 -11.63
CA GLU A 93 6.31 8.66 -12.50
C GLU A 93 7.37 9.51 -11.75
N ASN A 94 7.32 9.51 -10.42
CA ASN A 94 8.30 10.19 -9.59
C ASN A 94 9.46 9.25 -9.27
N GLU A 95 10.66 9.60 -9.70
CA GLU A 95 11.89 8.81 -9.53
C GLU A 95 12.23 8.48 -8.06
N ASN A 96 11.66 9.22 -7.12
CA ASN A 96 11.88 9.02 -5.69
C ASN A 96 10.81 8.16 -5.01
N ILE A 97 9.80 7.67 -5.75
CA ILE A 97 8.72 6.85 -5.20
C ILE A 97 8.83 5.41 -5.73
N PHE A 98 8.96 4.46 -4.80
CA PHE A 98 9.09 3.04 -5.11
C PHE A 98 7.91 2.25 -4.59
N PHE A 99 7.38 1.35 -5.41
CA PHE A 99 6.31 0.44 -5.02
C PHE A 99 6.86 -0.92 -4.63
N TYR A 100 6.37 -1.40 -3.50
CA TYR A 100 6.55 -2.76 -3.06
C TYR A 100 5.19 -3.46 -3.05
N TYR A 101 4.96 -4.38 -3.98
CA TYR A 101 3.71 -5.14 -4.05
C TYR A 101 3.77 -6.37 -3.15
N LEU A 102 3.05 -6.34 -2.03
CA LEU A 102 2.96 -7.48 -1.12
C LEU A 102 1.90 -8.47 -1.61
N CYS A 103 2.35 -9.55 -2.25
CA CYS A 103 1.49 -10.66 -2.62
C CYS A 103 1.27 -11.57 -1.40
N SER A 104 0.22 -11.31 -0.65
CA SER A 104 -0.10 -12.05 0.56
C SER A 104 -0.39 -13.53 0.29
N LYS A 105 0.17 -14.41 1.13
CA LYS A 105 -0.11 -15.84 1.19
C LYS A 105 -1.07 -16.21 2.33
N ALA A 106 -1.52 -15.22 3.09
CA ALA A 106 -2.38 -15.44 4.23
C ALA A 106 -3.70 -16.10 3.82
N LYS A 107 -4.07 -17.14 4.53
CA LYS A 107 -5.32 -17.89 4.38
C LYS A 107 -6.09 -17.86 5.68
N ASP A 108 -7.42 -17.95 5.58
CA ASP A 108 -8.25 -18.18 6.74
C ASP A 108 -7.82 -19.48 7.46
N GLY A 109 -7.89 -19.42 8.78
CA GLY A 109 -7.90 -20.61 9.62
C GLY A 109 -9.34 -21.07 9.83
N ASN A 110 -9.61 -21.63 11.01
CA ASN A 110 -10.93 -22.09 11.40
C ASN A 110 -11.97 -20.96 11.56
N VAL A 111 -11.49 -19.71 11.67
CA VAL A 111 -12.33 -18.52 11.83
C VAL A 111 -12.27 -17.68 10.56
N PRO A 112 -13.39 -17.43 9.87
CA PRO A 112 -13.45 -16.55 8.73
C PRO A 112 -12.93 -15.14 9.09
N GLY A 113 -12.00 -14.61 8.29
CA GLY A 113 -11.38 -13.31 8.54
C GLY A 113 -10.07 -13.35 9.32
N SER A 114 -9.69 -14.50 9.86
CA SER A 114 -8.43 -14.67 10.60
C SER A 114 -7.18 -14.42 9.72
N TYR A 115 -7.30 -14.51 8.40
CA TYR A 115 -6.21 -14.21 7.48
C TYR A 115 -5.76 -12.74 7.56
N ILE A 116 -6.57 -11.84 8.08
CA ILE A 116 -6.19 -10.43 8.26
C ILE A 116 -5.02 -10.31 9.23
N ASP A 117 -5.05 -11.01 10.37
CA ASP A 117 -3.96 -10.97 11.34
C ASP A 117 -2.66 -11.55 10.76
N LYS A 118 -2.77 -12.55 9.89
CA LYS A 118 -1.62 -13.09 9.14
C LYS A 118 -1.07 -12.07 8.15
N ARG A 119 -1.94 -11.32 7.45
CA ARG A 119 -1.52 -10.22 6.56
C ARG A 119 -0.84 -9.09 7.31
N VAL A 120 -1.35 -8.74 8.47
CA VAL A 120 -0.71 -7.76 9.35
C VAL A 120 0.73 -8.17 9.62
N LYS A 121 0.97 -9.44 10.00
CA LYS A 121 2.32 -9.97 10.20
C LYS A 121 3.18 -9.95 8.93
N GLU A 122 2.61 -10.25 7.77
CA GLU A 122 3.34 -10.16 6.50
C GLU A 122 3.80 -8.71 6.22
N ILE A 123 2.95 -7.71 6.51
CA ILE A 123 3.31 -6.30 6.37
C ILE A 123 4.37 -5.92 7.42
N GLU A 124 4.20 -6.32 8.67
CA GLU A 124 5.19 -6.10 9.74
C GLU A 124 6.57 -6.61 9.36
N ASN A 125 6.65 -7.84 8.83
CA ASN A 125 7.92 -8.41 8.39
C ASN A 125 8.59 -7.58 7.27
N VAL A 126 7.82 -7.01 6.36
CA VAL A 126 8.36 -6.11 5.33
C VAL A 126 8.84 -4.80 5.95
N LEU A 127 8.07 -4.23 6.87
CA LEU A 127 8.46 -3.02 7.59
C LEU A 127 9.77 -3.22 8.35
N ASP A 128 9.87 -4.29 9.13
CA ASP A 128 11.07 -4.59 9.92
C ASP A 128 12.30 -4.71 9.03
N GLN A 129 12.19 -5.39 7.90
CA GLN A 129 13.29 -5.50 6.94
C GLN A 129 13.68 -4.16 6.29
N LEU A 130 12.71 -3.30 5.98
CA LEU A 130 13.01 -1.97 5.46
C LEU A 130 13.74 -1.11 6.49
N LEU A 131 13.30 -1.15 7.74
CA LEU A 131 13.91 -0.43 8.86
C LEU A 131 15.33 -0.94 9.16
N GLU A 132 15.52 -2.26 9.19
CA GLU A 132 16.83 -2.90 9.35
C GLU A 132 17.82 -2.53 8.24
N ASN A 133 17.30 -2.18 7.04
CA ASN A 133 18.09 -1.66 5.92
C ASN A 133 18.20 -0.14 5.90
N GLY A 134 17.85 0.55 6.97
CA GLY A 134 18.05 1.98 7.12
C GLY A 134 16.99 2.86 6.47
N VAL A 135 15.84 2.31 6.05
CA VAL A 135 14.73 3.12 5.55
C VAL A 135 14.05 3.82 6.72
N SER A 136 13.98 5.14 6.69
CA SER A 136 13.29 5.90 7.74
C SER A 136 11.79 5.60 7.75
N PRO A 137 11.16 5.44 8.92
CA PRO A 137 9.70 5.29 9.03
C PRO A 137 8.92 6.38 8.31
N LYS A 138 9.40 7.62 8.33
CA LYS A 138 8.77 8.78 7.65
C LYS A 138 8.67 8.61 6.14
N ASN A 139 9.48 7.73 5.55
CA ASN A 139 9.54 7.47 4.13
C ASN A 139 8.71 6.24 3.69
N ILE A 140 8.05 5.55 4.62
CA ILE A 140 7.30 4.33 4.32
C ILE A 140 5.81 4.62 4.43
N PHE A 141 5.07 4.36 3.35
CA PHE A 141 3.62 4.49 3.30
C PHE A 141 2.98 3.11 3.09
N LEU A 142 2.00 2.79 3.93
CA LEU A 142 1.20 1.59 3.74
C LEU A 142 0.03 1.90 2.82
N THR A 143 -0.20 1.05 1.83
CA THR A 143 -1.34 1.22 0.94
C THR A 143 -2.08 -0.09 0.72
N GLY A 144 -3.31 0.01 0.29
CA GLY A 144 -4.03 -1.20 -0.06
C GLY A 144 -5.50 -1.01 -0.39
N VAL A 145 -6.06 -2.06 -0.94
CA VAL A 145 -7.48 -2.11 -1.32
C VAL A 145 -8.20 -3.15 -0.51
N SER A 146 -9.46 -2.88 -0.11
CA SER A 146 -10.30 -3.87 0.57
C SER A 146 -9.60 -4.45 1.81
N ALA A 147 -9.38 -5.76 1.84
CA ALA A 147 -8.68 -6.46 2.92
C ALA A 147 -7.22 -5.97 3.10
N GLY A 148 -6.54 -5.61 2.03
CA GLY A 148 -5.20 -5.02 2.11
C GLY A 148 -5.23 -3.68 2.81
N GLY A 149 -6.16 -2.79 2.44
CA GLY A 149 -6.37 -1.53 3.13
C GLY A 149 -6.78 -1.70 4.59
N TRP A 150 -7.62 -2.68 4.89
CA TRP A 150 -7.99 -2.99 6.28
C TRP A 150 -6.80 -3.47 7.11
N SER A 151 -5.94 -4.33 6.52
CA SER A 151 -4.71 -4.79 7.19
C SER A 151 -3.73 -3.65 7.46
N SER A 152 -3.61 -2.70 6.53
CA SER A 152 -2.81 -1.48 6.74
C SER A 152 -3.33 -0.63 7.90
N LEU A 153 -4.65 -0.46 8.01
CA LEU A 153 -5.25 0.24 9.16
C LEU A 153 -5.04 -0.49 10.48
N MET A 154 -4.99 -1.82 10.49
CA MET A 154 -4.71 -2.61 11.68
C MET A 154 -3.30 -2.37 12.27
N LEU A 155 -2.41 -1.75 11.50
CA LEU A 155 -1.05 -1.40 11.92
C LEU A 155 -0.94 0.02 12.52
N MET A 156 -2.02 0.80 12.58
CA MET A 156 -1.99 2.15 13.13
C MET A 156 -1.35 2.28 14.52
N PRO A 157 -1.42 1.29 15.44
CA PRO A 157 -0.67 1.38 16.70
C PRO A 157 0.87 1.50 16.55
N GLN A 158 1.39 1.25 15.34
CA GLN A 158 2.82 1.33 15.01
C GLN A 158 3.18 2.52 14.10
N VAL A 159 2.20 3.39 13.79
CA VAL A 159 2.41 4.61 13.00
C VAL A 159 3.46 5.51 13.69
N ASP A 160 4.23 6.24 12.92
CA ASP A 160 5.40 7.04 13.33
C ASP A 160 6.60 6.23 13.86
N LYS A 161 6.38 5.01 14.32
CA LYS A 161 7.45 4.12 14.77
C LYS A 161 8.03 3.27 13.64
N LYS A 162 7.14 2.75 12.77
CA LYS A 162 7.53 1.84 11.68
C LYS A 162 7.17 2.35 10.28
N PHE A 163 6.22 3.25 10.16
CA PHE A 163 5.80 3.84 8.90
C PHE A 163 5.14 5.21 9.13
N ASN A 164 5.03 6.00 8.07
CA ASN A 164 4.50 7.35 8.10
C ASN A 164 2.97 7.38 8.26
N SER A 165 2.27 6.77 7.32
CA SER A 165 0.80 6.82 7.25
C SER A 165 0.25 5.75 6.31
N ALA A 166 -1.09 5.66 6.17
CA ALA A 166 -1.72 4.74 5.24
C ALA A 166 -2.59 5.45 4.21
N ILE A 167 -2.58 4.96 2.96
CA ILE A 167 -3.47 5.38 1.87
C ILE A 167 -4.30 4.16 1.45
N VAL A 168 -5.59 4.14 1.78
CA VAL A 168 -6.40 2.94 1.63
C VAL A 168 -7.68 3.17 0.83
N PHE A 169 -8.02 2.19 0.00
CA PHE A 169 -9.19 2.23 -0.88
C PHE A 169 -10.20 1.18 -0.45
N ALA A 170 -11.45 1.57 -0.22
CA ALA A 170 -12.52 0.68 0.20
C ALA A 170 -12.09 -0.31 1.31
N PRO A 171 -11.44 0.13 2.41
CA PRO A 171 -10.89 -0.79 3.39
C PRO A 171 -11.98 -1.65 4.00
N ALA A 172 -11.89 -2.97 3.82
CA ALA A 172 -12.90 -3.92 4.30
C ALA A 172 -12.34 -5.35 4.33
N CYS A 173 -12.99 -6.21 5.11
CA CYS A 173 -12.71 -7.63 5.13
C CYS A 173 -13.99 -8.47 5.30
N CYS A 174 -13.92 -9.64 4.71
CA CYS A 174 -14.56 -10.88 5.17
C CYS A 174 -16.06 -11.00 4.98
N GLY A 175 -16.74 -10.06 4.39
CA GLY A 175 -18.14 -10.19 4.01
C GLY A 175 -18.90 -8.86 3.99
N PRO A 176 -19.99 -8.82 3.23
CA PRO A 176 -20.86 -7.66 3.15
C PRO A 176 -21.49 -7.32 4.51
N ARG A 177 -21.73 -6.03 4.72
CA ARG A 177 -22.33 -5.54 5.97
C ARG A 177 -23.74 -6.08 6.26
N HIS A 178 -24.46 -6.53 5.25
CA HIS A 178 -25.84 -7.04 5.37
C HIS A 178 -25.95 -8.58 5.33
N GLU A 179 -24.88 -9.30 5.05
CA GLU A 179 -24.88 -10.77 5.01
C GLU A 179 -24.63 -11.37 6.40
N ILE A 180 -25.56 -11.19 7.30
CA ILE A 180 -25.45 -11.66 8.69
C ILE A 180 -25.37 -13.18 8.77
N ASN A 181 -26.14 -13.90 7.94
CA ASN A 181 -26.20 -15.37 7.98
C ASN A 181 -24.92 -16.02 7.44
N LYS A 182 -24.25 -15.39 6.48
CA LYS A 182 -23.04 -15.94 5.88
C LYS A 182 -21.76 -15.63 6.65
N TYR A 183 -21.71 -14.44 7.29
CA TYR A 183 -20.53 -13.98 8.02
C TYR A 183 -20.90 -13.41 9.41
N PRO A 184 -21.66 -14.15 10.26
CA PRO A 184 -22.12 -13.62 11.54
C PRO A 184 -20.97 -13.32 12.49
N LYS A 185 -19.94 -14.18 12.53
CA LYS A 185 -18.77 -14.02 13.39
C LYS A 185 -17.93 -12.79 13.00
N TRP A 186 -17.77 -12.52 11.68
CA TRP A 186 -17.04 -11.36 11.24
C TRP A 186 -17.62 -10.06 11.80
N ARG A 187 -18.92 -9.83 11.62
CA ARG A 187 -19.56 -8.57 12.03
C ARG A 187 -19.69 -8.43 13.54
N ARG A 188 -19.98 -9.48 14.24
CA ARG A 188 -20.27 -9.45 15.67
C ARG A 188 -19.03 -9.63 16.56
N GLU A 189 -18.08 -10.44 16.16
CA GLU A 189 -16.98 -10.87 17.02
C GLU A 189 -15.61 -10.38 16.54
N ILE A 190 -15.35 -10.48 15.23
CA ILE A 190 -14.00 -10.21 14.70
C ILE A 190 -13.83 -8.73 14.43
N ARG A 191 -14.73 -8.11 13.68
CA ARG A 191 -14.64 -6.70 13.34
C ARG A 191 -14.53 -5.78 14.56
N PRO A 192 -15.31 -5.93 15.63
CA PRO A 192 -15.17 -5.09 16.82
C PRO A 192 -13.78 -5.18 17.46
N LYS A 193 -13.18 -6.39 17.50
CA LYS A 193 -11.83 -6.60 18.02
C LYS A 193 -10.78 -5.88 17.15
N GLN A 194 -10.92 -5.95 15.84
CA GLN A 194 -10.04 -5.27 14.89
C GLN A 194 -10.19 -3.75 14.97
N VAL A 195 -11.43 -3.24 15.05
CA VAL A 195 -11.69 -1.82 15.29
C VAL A 195 -11.07 -1.36 16.61
N LYS A 196 -11.21 -2.15 17.70
CA LYS A 196 -10.57 -1.86 18.98
C LYS A 196 -9.05 -1.77 18.84
N LYS A 197 -8.43 -2.68 18.09
CA LYS A 197 -6.99 -2.64 17.79
C LYS A 197 -6.60 -1.38 17.01
N ILE A 198 -7.33 -1.00 15.98
CA ILE A 198 -7.06 0.25 15.24
C ILE A 198 -7.18 1.46 16.19
N LYS A 199 -8.24 1.51 16.99
CA LYS A 199 -8.50 2.61 17.96
C LYS A 199 -7.52 2.63 19.14
N SER A 200 -6.73 1.58 19.37
CA SER A 200 -5.67 1.60 20.39
C SER A 200 -4.44 2.41 19.95
N ALA A 201 -4.35 2.81 18.70
CA ALA A 201 -3.33 3.76 18.26
C ALA A 201 -3.45 5.09 19.02
N ASN A 202 -2.33 5.70 19.36
CA ASN A 202 -2.29 7.05 19.91
C ASN A 202 -2.80 8.07 18.90
N ILE A 203 -2.42 7.89 17.66
CA ILE A 203 -2.85 8.67 16.50
C ILE A 203 -3.10 7.74 15.32
N ILE A 204 -4.09 8.08 14.48
CA ILE A 204 -4.35 7.42 13.20
C ILE A 204 -4.00 8.42 12.09
N LYS A 205 -3.04 8.08 11.24
CA LYS A 205 -2.66 8.89 10.09
C LYS A 205 -3.07 8.16 8.82
N ALA A 206 -4.15 8.57 8.18
CA ALA A 206 -4.67 7.87 7.03
C ALA A 206 -5.42 8.75 6.03
N LEU A 207 -5.16 8.52 4.75
CA LEU A 207 -6.01 8.92 3.64
C LEU A 207 -6.90 7.73 3.27
N VAL A 208 -8.20 7.87 3.39
CA VAL A 208 -9.17 6.79 3.23
C VAL A 208 -10.16 7.14 2.14
N PHE A 209 -10.16 6.38 1.06
CA PHE A 209 -11.18 6.47 0.01
C PHE A 209 -12.34 5.52 0.31
N ALA A 210 -13.47 6.08 0.70
CA ALA A 210 -14.71 5.37 0.99
C ALA A 210 -15.72 5.59 -0.14
N TYR A 211 -16.46 4.55 -0.47
CA TYR A 211 -17.48 4.60 -1.52
C TYR A 211 -18.86 4.37 -0.92
N GLU A 212 -19.80 5.32 -1.16
CA GLU A 212 -21.10 5.32 -0.47
C GLU A 212 -22.02 4.17 -0.90
N ASP A 213 -21.79 3.62 -2.07
CA ASP A 213 -22.46 2.44 -2.61
C ASP A 213 -21.74 1.11 -2.28
N ASP A 214 -20.67 1.15 -1.46
CA ASP A 214 -19.95 -0.04 -1.03
C ASP A 214 -20.80 -0.92 -0.11
N LYS A 215 -20.92 -2.19 -0.48
CA LYS A 215 -21.66 -3.18 0.32
C LYS A 215 -20.92 -3.65 1.57
N PHE A 216 -19.61 -3.38 1.70
CA PHE A 216 -18.81 -3.78 2.86
C PHE A 216 -18.73 -2.67 3.89
N ASN A 217 -18.09 -1.54 3.56
CA ASN A 217 -17.96 -0.38 4.43
C ASN A 217 -18.17 0.91 3.64
N ARG A 218 -19.18 1.68 4.00
CA ARG A 218 -19.35 3.07 3.56
C ARG A 218 -18.54 4.01 4.44
N SER A 219 -18.53 5.28 4.10
CA SER A 219 -17.87 6.29 4.94
C SER A 219 -18.38 6.28 6.38
N LYS A 220 -19.69 6.09 6.58
CA LYS A 220 -20.30 6.00 7.92
C LYS A 220 -19.68 4.90 8.78
N GLU A 221 -19.45 3.72 8.23
CA GLU A 221 -18.83 2.60 8.94
C GLU A 221 -17.34 2.79 9.22
N LEU A 222 -16.71 3.81 8.61
CA LEU A 222 -15.30 4.16 8.78
C LEU A 222 -15.09 5.41 9.65
N MET A 223 -16.15 6.08 10.09
CA MET A 223 -16.07 7.29 10.91
C MET A 223 -15.31 7.10 12.21
N PHE A 224 -15.25 5.88 12.76
CA PHE A 224 -14.48 5.57 13.96
C PHE A 224 -13.00 5.93 13.85
N LEU A 225 -12.45 6.01 12.64
CA LEU A 225 -11.07 6.42 12.37
C LEU A 225 -10.85 7.90 12.78
N LYS A 226 -11.87 8.73 12.67
CA LYS A 226 -11.80 10.17 13.01
C LYS A 226 -12.06 10.49 14.48
N GLU A 227 -12.53 9.56 15.28
CA GLU A 227 -12.92 9.82 16.66
C GLU A 227 -11.77 10.37 17.52
N LYS A 228 -10.55 9.87 17.33
CA LYS A 228 -9.35 10.31 18.04
C LYS A 228 -8.38 11.13 17.19
N SER A 229 -8.56 11.14 15.90
CA SER A 229 -7.56 11.61 14.93
C SER A 229 -8.23 12.42 13.83
N ARG A 230 -9.05 13.40 14.23
CA ARG A 230 -9.91 14.16 13.32
C ARG A 230 -9.12 14.85 12.22
N ASP A 231 -7.99 15.43 12.57
CA ASP A 231 -7.18 16.25 11.67
C ASP A 231 -6.16 15.43 10.85
N THR A 232 -5.84 14.23 11.30
CA THR A 232 -4.87 13.35 10.65
C THR A 232 -5.50 12.22 9.84
N VAL A 233 -6.84 12.09 9.86
CA VAL A 233 -7.60 11.19 9.00
C VAL A 233 -8.37 11.96 7.95
N ASN A 234 -7.92 11.87 6.72
CA ASN A 234 -8.63 12.40 5.55
C ASN A 234 -9.55 11.32 4.97
N LEU A 235 -10.85 11.42 5.23
CA LEU A 235 -11.86 10.50 4.73
C LEU A 235 -12.55 11.09 3.51
N VAL A 236 -12.13 10.67 2.33
CA VAL A 236 -12.69 11.05 1.02
C VAL A 236 -13.89 10.14 0.71
N LYS A 237 -15.01 10.76 0.35
CA LYS A 237 -16.26 10.06 0.04
C LYS A 237 -16.57 10.18 -1.44
N TYR A 238 -16.77 9.05 -2.10
CA TYR A 238 -17.18 9.01 -3.49
C TYR A 238 -18.46 8.20 -3.68
N GLN A 239 -19.30 8.67 -4.61
CA GLN A 239 -20.47 7.92 -5.05
C GLN A 239 -20.37 7.75 -6.58
N CYS A 240 -20.03 6.57 -7.02
CA CYS A 240 -19.72 6.28 -8.42
C CYS A 240 -20.61 5.17 -9.01
N GLY A 241 -21.53 4.62 -8.26
CA GLY A 241 -22.46 3.60 -8.74
C GLY A 241 -21.84 2.22 -9.00
N ILE A 242 -20.58 1.99 -8.56
CA ILE A 242 -19.84 0.75 -8.84
C ILE A 242 -19.58 -0.07 -7.55
N GLY A 243 -19.89 0.52 -6.41
CA GLY A 243 -19.74 -0.10 -5.11
C GLY A 243 -18.29 -0.36 -4.74
N HIS A 244 -18.03 -1.52 -4.14
CA HIS A 244 -16.74 -1.89 -3.58
C HIS A 244 -15.56 -1.83 -4.57
N TYR A 245 -15.84 -1.93 -5.86
CA TYR A 245 -14.80 -2.01 -6.90
C TYR A 245 -14.51 -0.68 -7.59
N THR A 246 -14.99 0.42 -7.07
CA THR A 246 -14.82 1.76 -7.65
C THR A 246 -13.34 2.13 -7.86
N TYR A 247 -12.45 1.70 -6.99
CA TYR A 247 -11.01 1.94 -7.13
C TYR A 247 -10.37 1.27 -8.36
N ARG A 248 -11.08 0.39 -9.05
CA ARG A 248 -10.62 -0.30 -10.28
C ARG A 248 -11.04 0.41 -11.55
N LYS A 249 -11.86 1.42 -11.45
CA LYS A 249 -12.40 2.16 -12.58
C LYS A 249 -12.03 3.64 -12.43
N ASP A 250 -12.07 4.35 -13.53
CA ASP A 250 -11.60 5.73 -13.63
C ASP A 250 -12.55 6.77 -13.01
N CYS A 251 -13.42 6.33 -12.08
CA CYS A 251 -14.26 7.28 -11.34
C CYS A 251 -13.39 8.19 -10.48
N LYS A 252 -13.43 9.49 -10.82
CA LYS A 252 -12.67 10.53 -10.09
C LYS A 252 -11.16 10.29 -10.06
N ILE A 253 -10.60 9.65 -11.09
CA ILE A 253 -9.19 9.28 -11.11
C ILE A 253 -8.27 10.50 -10.95
N GLU A 254 -8.53 11.59 -11.65
CA GLU A 254 -7.67 12.78 -11.59
C GLU A 254 -7.77 13.50 -10.24
N ASP A 255 -8.97 13.58 -9.66
CA ASP A 255 -9.14 14.11 -8.30
C ASP A 255 -8.39 13.23 -7.29
N THR A 256 -8.50 11.92 -7.44
CA THR A 256 -7.83 10.94 -6.57
C THR A 256 -6.31 11.07 -6.66
N LYS A 257 -5.73 11.20 -7.87
CA LYS A 257 -4.30 11.45 -8.07
C LYS A 257 -3.84 12.73 -7.35
N LYS A 258 -4.55 13.82 -7.54
CA LYS A 258 -4.23 15.12 -6.90
C LYS A 258 -4.27 15.02 -5.38
N ILE A 259 -5.30 14.37 -4.82
CA ILE A 259 -5.44 14.18 -3.38
C ILE A 259 -4.30 13.33 -2.81
N ILE A 260 -3.95 12.21 -3.48
CA ILE A 260 -2.86 11.33 -3.03
C ILE A 260 -1.52 12.07 -3.07
N LYS A 261 -1.22 12.75 -4.19
CA LYS A 261 0.01 13.51 -4.34
C LYS A 261 0.17 14.54 -3.22
N ARG A 262 -0.84 15.39 -3.01
CA ARG A 262 -0.85 16.37 -1.95
C ARG A 262 -0.68 15.74 -0.57
N TYR A 263 -1.40 14.65 -0.29
CA TYR A 263 -1.29 13.95 0.98
C TYR A 263 0.13 13.46 1.27
N ILE A 264 0.81 12.86 0.28
CA ILE A 264 2.19 12.41 0.44
C ILE A 264 3.14 13.59 0.65
N GLU A 265 2.93 14.70 -0.04
CA GLU A 265 3.72 15.93 0.12
C GLU A 265 3.56 16.53 1.53
N GLU A 266 2.34 16.57 2.05
CA GLU A 266 2.03 17.07 3.40
C GLU A 266 2.57 16.19 4.52
N GLN A 267 2.78 14.90 4.28
CA GLN A 267 3.30 13.94 5.26
C GLN A 267 4.82 13.77 5.21
N SER A 268 5.52 14.48 4.33
CA SER A 268 6.96 14.29 4.04
C SER A 268 7.89 15.13 4.88
#